data_7f7c73c93e11356d226fe8fcd0e0368a
#
_entry.id   7f7c73c93e11356d226fe8fcd0e0368a
#
_cell.length_a   1.000
_cell.length_b   1.000
_cell.length_c   1.000
_cell.angle_alpha   90.00
_cell.angle_beta   90.00
_cell.angle_gamma   90.00
#
_symmetry.space_group_name_H-M   'P 1'
#
loop_
_entity.id
_entity.type
_entity.pdbx_description
1 polymer ?
#
loop_
_entity_poly.entity_id
_entity_poly.type
_entity_poly.pdbx_seq_one_letter_code
_entity_poly.pdbx_strand_id
1 'polypeptide(L)'
;FEYHSSANFRDIHCRGAAVFSYCDFYGRVVFTGARYDAQADFDGITCHAAADFSRCLYRGAANFLTSTYVGPVDFSGSTYLADAHFGDSVYYNRVDFSRCVYRGPAIFSHSLYEGPVRRERCLYDQDADFQACVYRSTVAASHSTYGGSANFLGSVWADETS
;
A
#
# COMPACT_ATOMS: atom_id res chain seq x y z
N PHE A 1 11.11 15.89 -4.37
CA PHE A 1 11.78 16.39 -3.15
C PHE A 1 12.51 15.26 -2.47
N GLU A 2 13.68 15.53 -1.91
CA GLU A 2 14.50 14.57 -1.17
C GLU A 2 14.46 14.87 0.34
N TYR A 3 14.13 13.86 1.14
CA TYR A 3 14.13 13.94 2.60
C TYR A 3 15.25 13.06 3.17
N HIS A 4 16.42 13.63 3.44
CA HIS A 4 17.59 12.88 3.93
C HIS A 4 17.50 12.46 5.40
N SER A 5 16.66 13.15 6.18
CA SER A 5 16.38 12.83 7.58
C SER A 5 15.02 12.14 7.71
N SER A 6 14.74 11.61 8.91
CA SER A 6 13.41 11.07 9.18
C SER A 6 12.35 12.16 9.10
N ALA A 7 11.22 11.85 8.45
CA ALA A 7 10.07 12.73 8.32
C ALA A 7 8.89 12.18 9.12
N ASN A 8 8.29 13.00 9.95
CA ASN A 8 7.18 12.60 10.79
C ASN A 8 5.93 13.43 10.50
N PHE A 9 4.95 12.79 9.90
CA PHE A 9 3.63 13.31 9.56
C PHE A 9 2.52 12.59 10.31
N ARG A 10 2.83 12.03 11.50
CA ARG A 10 1.87 11.31 12.33
C ARG A 10 0.66 12.18 12.65
N ASP A 11 -0.53 11.57 12.58
CA ASP A 11 -1.81 12.17 12.95
C ASP A 11 -2.12 13.50 12.23
N ILE A 12 -1.47 13.78 11.08
CA ILE A 12 -1.82 14.97 10.28
C ILE A 12 -3.25 14.87 9.76
N HIS A 13 -3.90 16.01 9.60
CA HIS A 13 -5.21 16.11 8.98
C HIS A 13 -5.15 17.04 7.76
N CYS A 14 -5.21 16.45 6.57
CA CYS A 14 -5.25 17.16 5.30
C CYS A 14 -6.71 17.29 4.84
N ARG A 15 -7.27 18.50 4.88
CA ARG A 15 -8.64 18.79 4.42
C ARG A 15 -8.73 18.91 2.90
N GLY A 16 -7.70 19.44 2.26
CA GLY A 16 -7.54 19.51 0.82
C GLY A 16 -6.72 18.36 0.27
N ALA A 17 -6.43 18.37 -1.04
CA ALA A 17 -5.56 17.40 -1.66
C ALA A 17 -4.16 17.42 -1.02
N ALA A 18 -3.64 16.25 -0.71
CA ALA A 18 -2.29 16.07 -0.19
C ALA A 18 -1.41 15.47 -1.30
N VAL A 19 -0.33 16.14 -1.65
CA VAL A 19 0.55 15.72 -2.74
C VAL A 19 1.96 15.50 -2.21
N PHE A 20 2.38 14.23 -2.23
CA PHE A 20 3.72 13.76 -1.90
C PHE A 20 4.37 13.02 -3.08
N SER A 21 3.79 13.13 -4.27
CA SER A 21 4.26 12.41 -5.46
C SER A 21 5.73 12.75 -5.77
N TYR A 22 6.46 11.74 -6.25
CA TYR A 22 7.87 11.81 -6.63
C TYR A 22 8.79 12.31 -5.51
N CYS A 23 8.45 12.01 -4.25
CA CYS A 23 9.32 12.29 -3.10
C CYS A 23 10.25 11.11 -2.81
N ASP A 24 11.51 11.40 -2.54
CA ASP A 24 12.51 10.45 -2.08
C ASP A 24 12.72 10.57 -0.57
N PHE A 25 12.40 9.51 0.16
CA PHE A 25 12.57 9.43 1.61
C PHE A 25 13.75 8.52 1.92
N TYR A 26 14.92 9.10 2.19
CA TYR A 26 16.12 8.36 2.60
C TYR A 26 16.04 7.93 4.07
N GLY A 27 15.48 8.76 4.93
CA GLY A 27 15.20 8.44 6.33
C GLY A 27 13.83 7.77 6.51
N ARG A 28 13.56 7.32 7.74
CA ARG A 28 12.24 6.78 8.08
C ARG A 28 11.15 7.84 7.87
N VAL A 29 10.04 7.44 7.23
CA VAL A 29 8.86 8.30 7.09
C VAL A 29 7.68 7.71 7.83
N VAL A 30 6.93 8.56 8.54
CA VAL A 30 5.79 8.14 9.37
C VAL A 30 4.57 9.00 9.06
N PHE A 31 3.51 8.37 8.58
CA PHE A 31 2.18 8.95 8.36
C PHE A 31 1.10 8.28 9.24
N THR A 32 1.51 7.46 10.20
CA THR A 32 0.59 6.71 11.07
C THR A 32 -0.55 7.58 11.60
N GLY A 33 -1.80 7.13 11.44
CA GLY A 33 -2.98 7.83 11.96
C GLY A 33 -3.38 9.07 11.15
N ALA A 34 -2.72 9.34 10.03
CA ALA A 34 -3.05 10.49 9.19
C ALA A 34 -4.46 10.39 8.60
N ARG A 35 -5.07 11.54 8.38
CA ARG A 35 -6.42 11.66 7.81
C ARG A 35 -6.40 12.55 6.59
N TYR A 36 -6.94 12.05 5.49
CA TYR A 36 -7.03 12.72 4.20
C TYR A 36 -8.51 12.84 3.81
N ASP A 37 -9.06 14.06 3.82
CA ASP A 37 -10.48 14.30 3.48
C ASP A 37 -10.69 14.41 1.95
N ALA A 38 -9.63 14.69 1.18
CA ALA A 38 -9.61 14.70 -0.28
C ALA A 38 -8.57 13.70 -0.80
N GLN A 39 -8.20 13.79 -2.07
CA GLN A 39 -7.20 12.91 -2.69
C GLN A 39 -5.87 12.99 -1.94
N ALA A 40 -5.25 11.82 -1.73
CA ALA A 40 -3.90 11.68 -1.22
C ALA A 40 -3.01 11.04 -2.30
N ASP A 41 -2.05 11.80 -2.80
CA ASP A 41 -1.19 11.40 -3.90
C ASP A 41 0.24 11.14 -3.41
N PHE A 42 0.62 9.87 -3.44
CA PHE A 42 1.94 9.33 -3.15
C PHE A 42 2.53 8.60 -4.35
N ASP A 43 2.08 8.95 -5.57
CA ASP A 43 2.58 8.34 -6.81
C ASP A 43 4.10 8.51 -6.95
N GLY A 44 4.78 7.44 -7.37
CA GLY A 44 6.21 7.49 -7.69
C GLY A 44 7.13 7.80 -6.50
N ILE A 45 6.69 7.59 -5.26
CA ILE A 45 7.59 7.79 -4.10
C ILE A 45 8.64 6.69 -4.03
N THR A 46 9.81 7.05 -3.51
CA THR A 46 10.86 6.09 -3.16
C THR A 46 11.12 6.15 -1.65
N CYS A 47 10.97 5.02 -0.98
CA CYS A 47 11.26 4.90 0.46
C CYS A 47 12.47 3.99 0.66
N HIS A 48 13.63 4.57 0.95
CA HIS A 48 14.89 3.83 1.16
C HIS A 48 14.95 3.17 2.55
N ALA A 49 14.28 3.76 3.53
CA ALA A 49 14.15 3.24 4.89
C ALA A 49 12.69 2.81 5.17
N ALA A 50 12.39 2.49 6.42
CA ALA A 50 11.04 2.09 6.81
C ALA A 50 10.01 3.20 6.58
N ALA A 51 8.85 2.84 6.00
CA ALA A 51 7.71 3.73 5.79
C ALA A 51 6.49 3.21 6.53
N ASP A 52 5.80 4.09 7.25
CA ASP A 52 4.65 3.74 8.07
C ASP A 52 3.43 4.58 7.68
N PHE A 53 2.51 3.96 6.94
CA PHE A 53 1.22 4.49 6.52
C PHE A 53 0.06 3.79 7.25
N SER A 54 0.32 3.21 8.42
CA SER A 54 -0.67 2.43 9.15
C SER A 54 -1.76 3.29 9.79
N ARG A 55 -2.94 2.71 9.96
CA ARG A 55 -4.08 3.33 10.66
C ARG A 55 -4.51 4.68 10.09
N CYS A 56 -4.29 4.90 8.81
CA CYS A 56 -4.71 6.10 8.11
C CYS A 56 -6.18 6.01 7.68
N LEU A 57 -6.81 7.16 7.52
CA LEU A 57 -8.14 7.29 6.93
C LEU A 57 -8.06 8.11 5.64
N TYR A 58 -8.35 7.45 4.51
CA TYR A 58 -8.43 8.06 3.19
C TYR A 58 -9.90 8.17 2.78
N ARG A 59 -10.43 9.39 2.73
CA ARG A 59 -11.81 9.67 2.29
C ARG A 59 -11.89 9.87 0.78
N GLY A 60 -10.90 10.53 0.19
CA GLY A 60 -10.71 10.60 -1.26
C GLY A 60 -9.84 9.46 -1.78
N ALA A 61 -9.61 9.45 -3.08
CA ALA A 61 -8.72 8.46 -3.71
C ALA A 61 -7.32 8.50 -3.09
N ALA A 62 -6.75 7.32 -2.84
CA ALA A 62 -5.39 7.15 -2.33
C ALA A 62 -4.52 6.54 -3.42
N ASN A 63 -3.52 7.27 -3.88
CA ASN A 63 -2.66 6.87 -4.97
C ASN A 63 -1.25 6.58 -4.45
N PHE A 64 -0.80 5.31 -4.58
CA PHE A 64 0.54 4.82 -4.27
C PHE A 64 1.15 4.09 -5.47
N LEU A 65 0.70 4.41 -6.69
CA LEU A 65 1.18 3.79 -7.91
C LEU A 65 2.69 4.03 -8.12
N THR A 66 3.31 3.17 -8.92
CA THR A 66 4.67 3.33 -9.44
C THR A 66 5.74 3.59 -8.38
N SER A 67 5.48 3.17 -7.15
CA SER A 67 6.32 3.46 -5.99
C SER A 67 7.35 2.37 -5.72
N THR A 68 8.48 2.75 -5.13
CA THR A 68 9.57 1.84 -4.77
C THR A 68 9.81 1.86 -3.26
N TYR A 69 9.64 0.70 -2.63
CA TYR A 69 9.87 0.52 -1.20
C TYR A 69 11.08 -0.40 -0.98
N VAL A 70 12.24 0.20 -0.69
CA VAL A 70 13.47 -0.53 -0.38
C VAL A 70 13.43 -1.05 1.06
N GLY A 71 12.99 -0.21 2.00
CA GLY A 71 12.74 -0.61 3.37
C GLY A 71 11.38 -1.26 3.57
N PRO A 72 11.09 -1.79 4.77
CA PRO A 72 9.78 -2.33 5.09
C PRO A 72 8.71 -1.25 5.09
N VAL A 73 7.51 -1.59 4.59
CA VAL A 73 6.37 -0.66 4.58
C VAL A 73 5.14 -1.25 5.27
N ASP A 74 4.46 -0.40 6.03
CA ASP A 74 3.27 -0.76 6.79
C ASP A 74 2.07 0.12 6.38
N PHE A 75 1.04 -0.49 5.79
CA PHE A 75 -0.26 0.11 5.48
C PHE A 75 -1.38 -0.41 6.39
N SER A 76 -1.05 -1.25 7.37
CA SER A 76 -2.01 -2.03 8.13
C SER A 76 -3.04 -1.18 8.89
N GLY A 77 -4.24 -1.71 9.02
CA GLY A 77 -5.33 -1.09 9.78
C GLY A 77 -5.88 0.20 9.18
N SER A 78 -5.52 0.51 7.93
CA SER A 78 -6.00 1.70 7.23
C SER A 78 -7.37 1.49 6.59
N THR A 79 -8.11 2.59 6.43
CA THR A 79 -9.44 2.59 5.80
C THR A 79 -9.42 3.48 4.56
N TYR A 80 -9.85 2.90 3.43
CA TYR A 80 -9.93 3.54 2.13
C TYR A 80 -11.41 3.62 1.73
N LEU A 81 -12.00 4.83 1.72
CA LEU A 81 -13.43 5.02 1.41
C LEU A 81 -13.70 5.22 -0.08
N ALA A 82 -12.68 5.54 -0.87
CA ALA A 82 -12.68 5.64 -2.32
C ALA A 82 -11.63 4.70 -2.90
N ASP A 83 -11.28 4.88 -4.17
CA ASP A 83 -10.30 4.04 -4.88
C ASP A 83 -8.93 4.04 -4.18
N ALA A 84 -8.33 2.87 -4.07
CA ALA A 84 -7.00 2.68 -3.50
C ALA A 84 -6.07 2.01 -4.52
N HIS A 85 -5.04 2.71 -4.96
CA HIS A 85 -4.12 2.28 -6.01
C HIS A 85 -2.73 2.01 -5.43
N PHE A 86 -2.28 0.74 -5.52
CA PHE A 86 -0.96 0.28 -5.09
C PHE A 86 -0.19 -0.43 -6.21
N GLY A 87 -0.73 -0.39 -7.42
CA GLY A 87 -0.21 -1.11 -8.57
C GLY A 87 1.12 -0.57 -9.10
N ASP A 88 1.72 -1.30 -10.04
CA ASP A 88 2.97 -0.95 -10.73
C ASP A 88 4.14 -0.63 -9.78
N SER A 89 4.13 -1.20 -8.58
CA SER A 89 5.05 -0.87 -7.49
C SER A 89 6.01 -2.02 -7.18
N VAL A 90 7.17 -1.67 -6.59
CA VAL A 90 8.20 -2.64 -6.21
C VAL A 90 8.40 -2.61 -4.69
N TYR A 91 8.24 -3.76 -4.05
CA TYR A 91 8.43 -3.96 -2.63
C TYR A 91 9.60 -4.90 -2.39
N TYR A 92 10.80 -4.36 -2.10
CA TYR A 92 12.01 -5.15 -1.86
C TYR A 92 12.04 -5.81 -0.49
N ASN A 93 11.28 -5.30 0.48
CA ASN A 93 11.19 -5.82 1.83
C ASN A 93 9.75 -6.19 2.18
N ARG A 94 9.49 -6.55 3.43
CA ARG A 94 8.13 -6.90 3.87
C ARG A 94 7.16 -5.75 3.66
N VAL A 95 5.95 -6.09 3.25
CA VAL A 95 4.82 -5.16 3.21
C VAL A 95 3.63 -5.72 3.99
N ASP A 96 3.00 -4.87 4.79
CA ASP A 96 1.84 -5.23 5.59
C ASP A 96 0.61 -4.40 5.17
N PHE A 97 -0.38 -5.06 4.54
CA PHE A 97 -1.70 -4.52 4.22
C PHE A 97 -2.78 -5.11 5.13
N SER A 98 -2.44 -5.80 6.21
CA SER A 98 -3.41 -6.52 7.03
C SER A 98 -4.41 -5.60 7.73
N ARG A 99 -5.61 -6.10 8.00
CA ARG A 99 -6.69 -5.40 8.69
C ARG A 99 -7.12 -4.10 8.02
N CYS A 100 -6.91 -3.98 6.70
CA CYS A 100 -7.37 -2.85 5.93
C CYS A 100 -8.85 -3.01 5.55
N VAL A 101 -9.53 -1.88 5.41
CA VAL A 101 -10.91 -1.81 4.90
C VAL A 101 -10.90 -1.01 3.61
N TYR A 102 -11.29 -1.65 2.51
CA TYR A 102 -11.41 -1.05 1.19
C TYR A 102 -12.89 -0.95 0.82
N ARG A 103 -13.45 0.26 0.84
CA ARG A 103 -14.85 0.53 0.46
C ARG A 103 -15.00 0.77 -1.04
N GLY A 104 -13.97 1.34 -1.68
CA GLY A 104 -13.86 1.46 -3.13
C GLY A 104 -13.00 0.34 -3.72
N PRO A 105 -12.82 0.32 -5.06
CA PRO A 105 -11.90 -0.59 -5.73
C PRO A 105 -10.48 -0.53 -5.16
N ALA A 106 -9.85 -1.71 -5.01
CA ALA A 106 -8.47 -1.82 -4.51
C ALA A 106 -7.59 -2.45 -5.58
N ILE A 107 -6.60 -1.71 -6.09
CA ILE A 107 -5.77 -2.10 -7.22
C ILE A 107 -4.34 -2.30 -6.76
N PHE A 108 -3.85 -3.54 -6.91
CA PHE A 108 -2.49 -3.97 -6.57
C PHE A 108 -1.74 -4.52 -7.78
N SER A 109 -2.36 -4.48 -8.96
CA SER A 109 -1.90 -5.14 -10.18
C SER A 109 -0.49 -4.71 -10.60
N HIS A 110 0.20 -5.60 -11.35
CA HIS A 110 1.53 -5.39 -11.93
C HIS A 110 2.64 -5.08 -10.93
N SER A 111 2.46 -5.46 -9.67
CA SER A 111 3.45 -5.18 -8.62
C SER A 111 4.40 -6.35 -8.40
N LEU A 112 5.65 -6.02 -8.04
CA LEU A 112 6.67 -6.97 -7.67
C LEU A 112 6.89 -6.98 -6.16
N TYR A 113 6.71 -8.14 -5.54
CA TYR A 113 6.93 -8.38 -4.11
C TYR A 113 8.12 -9.30 -3.92
N GLU A 114 9.29 -8.75 -3.61
CA GLU A 114 10.49 -9.52 -3.29
C GLU A 114 10.45 -10.06 -1.85
N GLY A 115 9.89 -9.27 -0.93
CA GLY A 115 9.75 -9.63 0.49
C GLY A 115 8.38 -10.20 0.84
N PRO A 116 8.20 -10.64 2.10
CA PRO A 116 6.93 -11.18 2.58
C PRO A 116 5.77 -10.18 2.50
N VAL A 117 4.60 -10.66 2.09
CA VAL A 117 3.35 -9.88 1.98
C VAL A 117 2.35 -10.37 3.01
N ARG A 118 1.74 -9.45 3.77
CA ARG A 118 0.62 -9.74 4.66
C ARG A 118 -0.63 -8.98 4.20
N ARG A 119 -1.73 -9.70 4.02
CA ARG A 119 -3.07 -9.19 3.65
C ARG A 119 -4.16 -9.91 4.44
N GLU A 120 -3.88 -10.20 5.70
CA GLU A 120 -4.79 -10.94 6.55
C GLU A 120 -5.90 -10.05 7.09
N ARG A 121 -7.11 -10.60 7.22
CA ARG A 121 -8.26 -9.94 7.85
C ARG A 121 -8.64 -8.62 7.19
N CYS A 122 -8.47 -8.53 5.87
CA CYS A 122 -8.91 -7.40 5.08
C CYS A 122 -10.39 -7.54 4.69
N LEU A 123 -11.05 -6.40 4.55
CA LEU A 123 -12.39 -6.32 3.99
C LEU A 123 -12.32 -5.54 2.67
N TYR A 124 -12.73 -6.19 1.58
CA TYR A 124 -12.86 -5.59 0.26
C TYR A 124 -14.34 -5.56 -0.10
N ASP A 125 -14.97 -4.38 -0.06
CA ASP A 125 -16.41 -4.24 -0.37
C ASP A 125 -16.67 -4.24 -1.87
N GLN A 126 -15.69 -3.82 -2.68
CA GLN A 126 -15.71 -3.77 -4.14
C GLN A 126 -14.66 -4.72 -4.73
N ASP A 127 -14.36 -4.57 -6.01
CA ASP A 127 -13.39 -5.40 -6.70
C ASP A 127 -11.97 -5.17 -6.16
N ALA A 128 -11.21 -6.26 -6.08
CA ALA A 128 -9.81 -6.24 -5.70
C ALA A 128 -8.97 -6.84 -6.84
N ASP A 129 -8.09 -6.03 -7.44
CA ASP A 129 -7.28 -6.43 -8.58
C ASP A 129 -5.83 -6.71 -8.15
N PHE A 130 -5.43 -7.97 -8.27
CA PHE A 130 -4.08 -8.46 -8.02
C PHE A 130 -3.45 -9.04 -9.30
N GLN A 131 -3.98 -8.67 -10.48
CA GLN A 131 -3.54 -9.19 -11.76
C GLN A 131 -2.05 -8.95 -11.99
N ALA A 132 -1.38 -9.90 -12.63
CA ALA A 132 0.01 -9.82 -13.06
C ALA A 132 1.00 -9.43 -11.95
N CYS A 133 0.70 -9.73 -10.69
CA CYS A 133 1.63 -9.56 -9.59
C CYS A 133 2.67 -10.68 -9.56
N VAL A 134 3.88 -10.36 -9.16
CA VAL A 134 4.94 -11.34 -8.94
C VAL A 134 5.28 -11.40 -7.45
N TYR A 135 5.07 -12.57 -6.84
CA TYR A 135 5.36 -12.82 -5.43
C TYR A 135 6.56 -13.75 -5.33
N ARG A 136 7.70 -13.24 -4.84
CA ARG A 136 8.95 -14.01 -4.67
C ARG A 136 9.20 -14.49 -3.25
N SER A 137 8.25 -14.25 -2.35
CA SER A 137 8.33 -14.66 -0.95
C SER A 137 6.95 -15.08 -0.46
N THR A 138 6.80 -15.30 0.84
CA THR A 138 5.56 -15.75 1.46
C THR A 138 4.44 -14.73 1.36
N VAL A 139 3.20 -15.19 1.16
CA VAL A 139 2.00 -14.38 1.17
C VAL A 139 1.03 -14.92 2.22
N ALA A 140 0.73 -14.12 3.24
CA ALA A 140 -0.29 -14.42 4.24
C ALA A 140 -1.56 -13.61 3.92
N ALA A 141 -2.63 -14.29 3.47
CA ALA A 141 -3.87 -13.65 3.03
C ALA A 141 -5.13 -14.27 3.68
N SER A 142 -4.98 -14.87 4.86
CA SER A 142 -6.07 -15.56 5.54
C SER A 142 -7.12 -14.61 6.11
N HIS A 143 -8.34 -15.11 6.29
CA HIS A 143 -9.46 -14.41 6.95
C HIS A 143 -9.88 -13.09 6.30
N SER A 144 -9.55 -12.87 5.02
CA SER A 144 -10.02 -11.72 4.26
C SER A 144 -11.38 -11.99 3.61
N THR A 145 -12.21 -10.96 3.53
CA THR A 145 -13.56 -11.03 2.95
C THR A 145 -13.60 -10.18 1.68
N TYR A 146 -14.17 -10.75 0.62
CA TYR A 146 -14.33 -10.10 -0.68
C TYR A 146 -15.82 -9.97 -1.00
N GLY A 147 -16.33 -8.75 -1.07
CA GLY A 147 -17.71 -8.43 -1.49
C GLY A 147 -17.85 -8.35 -3.01
N GLY A 148 -16.80 -7.94 -3.71
CA GLY A 148 -16.67 -7.94 -5.16
C GLY A 148 -15.80 -9.08 -5.69
N SER A 149 -15.35 -8.95 -6.93
CA SER A 149 -14.44 -9.91 -7.56
C SER A 149 -13.01 -9.75 -7.06
N ALA A 150 -12.28 -10.85 -6.92
CA ALA A 150 -10.84 -10.84 -6.67
C ALA A 150 -10.13 -11.42 -7.91
N ASN A 151 -9.34 -10.59 -8.59
CA ASN A 151 -8.66 -10.95 -9.84
C ASN A 151 -7.18 -11.23 -9.58
N PHE A 152 -6.72 -12.45 -9.86
CA PHE A 152 -5.32 -12.87 -9.76
C PHE A 152 -4.75 -13.33 -11.11
N LEU A 153 -5.41 -12.98 -12.23
CA LEU A 153 -5.02 -13.44 -13.56
C LEU A 153 -3.57 -13.04 -13.86
N GLY A 154 -2.77 -14.02 -14.32
CA GLY A 154 -1.37 -13.79 -14.67
C GLY A 154 -0.42 -13.52 -13.51
N SER A 155 -0.87 -13.66 -12.28
CA SER A 155 0.02 -13.56 -11.13
C SER A 155 0.93 -14.77 -11.01
N VAL A 156 2.18 -14.53 -10.64
CA VAL A 156 3.22 -15.55 -10.47
C VAL A 156 3.60 -15.63 -9.00
N TRP A 157 3.64 -16.86 -8.48
CA TRP A 157 4.01 -17.16 -7.10
C TRP A 157 5.34 -17.89 -7.11
N ALA A 158 6.27 -17.56 -6.23
CA ALA A 158 7.46 -18.35 -6.05
C ALA A 158 7.03 -19.76 -5.64
N ASP A 159 7.50 -20.78 -6.36
CA ASP A 159 7.28 -22.16 -5.97
C ASP A 159 7.93 -22.40 -4.61
N GLU A 160 7.16 -22.88 -3.64
CA GLU A 160 7.70 -23.50 -2.43
C GLU A 160 8.31 -24.85 -2.84
N THR A 161 9.40 -24.84 -3.61
CA THR A 161 10.16 -26.04 -3.95
C THR A 161 11.54 -25.94 -3.34
N SER A 162 11.66 -26.44 -2.14
CA SER A 162 12.64 -27.42 -1.62
C SER A 162 12.85 -27.29 -0.14
#